data_2402eba2e487c7508b735c4568e27a58
#
_entry.id   2402eba2e487c7508b735c4568e27a58
#
_cell.length_a   1.000
_cell.length_b   1.000
_cell.length_c   1.000
_cell.angle_alpha   90.00
_cell.angle_beta   90.00
_cell.angle_gamma   90.00
#
_symmetry.space_group_name_H-M   'P 1'
#
loop_
_entity.id
_entity.type
_entity.pdbx_description
1 polymer ?
#
loop_
_entity_poly.entity_id
_entity_poly.type
_entity_poly.pdbx_seq_one_letter_code
_entity_poly.pdbx_strand_id
1 'polypeptide(L)'
;MRILIYGAGVIGSFYASRFAKAGLDVTVLARGQRLKELQGHGLWYRGKTRTHKVEVKTISELKPNDRYQFIFLTVRENQVEEALEDISKNKSPNVVTMINTIKPY
;
A
#
# COMPACT_ATOMS: atom_id res chain seq x y z
N MET A 1 5.88 -13.86 4.26
CA MET A 1 6.51 -12.61 3.75
C MET A 1 5.63 -11.43 4.12
N ARG A 2 6.20 -10.45 4.78
CA ARG A 2 5.48 -9.22 5.14
C ARG A 2 5.72 -8.15 4.09
N ILE A 3 4.64 -7.62 3.55
CA ILE A 3 4.67 -6.59 2.51
C ILE A 3 3.90 -5.37 2.99
N LEU A 4 4.48 -4.19 2.82
CA LEU A 4 3.80 -2.93 3.06
C LEU A 4 3.48 -2.26 1.72
N ILE A 5 2.23 -1.87 1.55
CA ILE A 5 1.80 -0.99 0.47
C ILE A 5 1.70 0.41 1.06
N TYR A 6 2.62 1.27 0.70
CA TYR A 6 2.65 2.65 1.18
C TYR A 6 1.81 3.52 0.24
N GLY A 7 0.56 3.70 0.59
CA GLY A 7 -0.41 4.44 -0.21
C GLY A 7 -1.55 3.56 -0.69
N ALA A 8 -2.78 3.98 -0.44
CA ALA A 8 -3.97 3.19 -0.74
C ALA A 8 -4.81 3.77 -1.89
N GLY A 9 -4.14 4.35 -2.88
CA GLY A 9 -4.79 4.80 -4.11
C GLY A 9 -5.14 3.64 -5.03
N VAL A 10 -5.44 3.92 -6.28
CA VAL A 10 -5.87 2.91 -7.24
C VAL A 10 -4.81 1.83 -7.44
N ILE A 11 -3.55 2.23 -7.68
CA ILE A 11 -2.46 1.30 -7.91
C ILE A 11 -2.14 0.48 -6.65
N GLY A 12 -2.02 1.15 -5.50
CA GLY A 12 -1.74 0.48 -4.24
C GLY A 12 -2.81 -0.52 -3.86
N SER A 13 -4.08 -0.15 -4.01
CA SER A 13 -5.20 -1.05 -3.72
C SER A 13 -5.20 -2.27 -4.63
N PHE A 14 -4.87 -2.08 -5.91
CA PHE A 14 -4.77 -3.18 -6.88
C PHE A 14 -3.71 -4.19 -6.44
N TYR A 15 -2.50 -3.76 -6.15
CA TYR A 15 -1.43 -4.65 -5.73
C TYR A 15 -1.69 -5.28 -4.36
N ALA A 16 -2.24 -4.50 -3.42
CA ALA A 16 -2.58 -5.03 -2.11
C ALA A 16 -3.59 -6.18 -2.22
N SER A 17 -4.61 -6.03 -3.06
CA SER A 17 -5.61 -7.08 -3.26
C SER A 17 -5.00 -8.32 -3.89
N ARG A 18 -4.11 -8.15 -4.88
CA ARG A 18 -3.44 -9.27 -5.55
C ARG A 18 -2.53 -10.04 -4.59
N PHE A 19 -1.73 -9.34 -3.81
CA PHE A 19 -0.84 -9.97 -2.84
C PHE A 19 -1.62 -10.67 -1.72
N ALA A 20 -2.67 -10.05 -1.21
CA ALA A 20 -3.51 -10.66 -0.19
C ALA A 20 -4.20 -11.91 -0.70
N LYS A 21 -4.70 -11.87 -1.93
CA LYS A 21 -5.32 -13.04 -2.55
C LYS A 21 -4.33 -14.18 -2.73
N ALA A 22 -3.06 -13.87 -2.96
CA ALA A 22 -1.99 -14.86 -3.08
C ALA A 22 -1.55 -15.45 -1.73
N GLY A 23 -2.14 -15.01 -0.63
CA GLY A 23 -1.82 -15.52 0.70
C GLY A 23 -0.67 -14.82 1.40
N LEU A 24 -0.21 -13.68 0.89
CA LEU A 24 0.87 -12.92 1.50
C LEU A 24 0.36 -12.05 2.66
N ASP A 25 1.24 -11.77 3.61
CA ASP A 25 0.92 -10.90 4.74
C ASP A 25 1.05 -9.44 4.32
N VAL A 26 -0.06 -8.82 3.96
CA VAL A 26 -0.12 -7.47 3.40
C VAL A 26 -0.61 -6.48 4.43
N THR A 27 0.14 -5.39 4.59
CA THR A 27 -0.28 -4.22 5.36
C THR A 27 -0.37 -3.04 4.42
N VAL A 28 -1.41 -2.23 4.56
CA VAL A 28 -1.63 -1.04 3.75
C VAL A 28 -1.52 0.19 4.64
N LEU A 29 -0.66 1.13 4.27
CA LEU A 29 -0.59 2.43 4.93
C LEU A 29 -1.55 3.38 4.24
N ALA A 30 -2.49 3.92 5.00
CA ALA A 30 -3.49 4.86 4.52
C ALA A 30 -3.76 5.91 5.59
N ARG A 31 -4.32 7.03 5.19
CA ARG A 31 -4.63 8.14 6.12
C ARG A 31 -6.03 8.67 5.86
N GLY A 32 -6.58 9.34 6.89
CA GLY A 32 -7.85 10.04 6.77
C GLY A 32 -9.02 9.14 6.39
N GLN A 33 -9.81 9.60 5.43
CA GLN A 33 -11.02 8.90 5.02
C GLN A 33 -10.74 7.52 4.43
N ARG A 34 -9.65 7.38 3.67
CA ARG A 34 -9.29 6.09 3.09
C ARG A 34 -8.96 5.04 4.15
N LEU A 35 -8.28 5.45 5.22
CA LEU A 35 -8.00 4.55 6.34
C LEU A 35 -9.29 4.08 7.00
N LYS A 36 -10.24 4.99 7.21
CA LYS A 36 -11.54 4.64 7.78
C LYS A 36 -12.31 3.67 6.90
N GLU A 37 -12.28 3.86 5.59
CA GLU A 37 -12.92 2.97 4.63
C GLU A 37 -12.34 1.56 4.70
N LEU A 38 -11.01 1.45 4.73
CA LEU A 38 -10.34 0.16 4.80
C LEU A 38 -10.63 -0.56 6.11
N GLN A 39 -10.63 0.16 7.22
CA GLN A 39 -10.91 -0.42 8.54
C GLN A 39 -12.36 -0.85 8.68
N GLY A 40 -13.29 -0.09 8.11
CA GLY A 40 -14.74 -0.37 8.22
C GLY A 40 -15.26 -1.35 7.20
N HIS A 41 -14.77 -1.30 5.98
CA HIS A 41 -15.32 -2.06 4.84
C HIS A 41 -14.35 -3.03 4.19
N GLY A 42 -13.05 -3.00 4.56
CA GLY A 42 -12.04 -3.81 3.95
C GLY A 42 -11.61 -3.31 2.57
N LEU A 43 -10.80 -4.09 1.89
CA LEU A 43 -10.31 -3.76 0.56
C LEU A 43 -11.11 -4.50 -0.50
N TRP A 44 -11.69 -3.74 -1.42
CA TRP A 44 -12.50 -4.28 -2.50
C TRP A 44 -11.77 -4.13 -3.83
N TYR A 45 -11.85 -5.15 -4.67
CA TYR A 45 -11.35 -5.07 -6.04
C TYR A 45 -12.32 -5.71 -7.01
N ARG A 46 -12.29 -5.25 -8.25
CA ARG A 46 -13.18 -5.72 -9.29
C ARG A 46 -12.52 -6.86 -10.07
N GLY A 47 -13.10 -8.06 -9.97
CA GLY A 47 -12.72 -9.19 -10.80
C GLY A 47 -13.44 -9.16 -12.15
N LYS A 48 -13.25 -10.22 -12.93
CA LYS A 48 -13.88 -10.33 -14.27
C LYS A 48 -15.40 -10.44 -14.20
N THR A 49 -15.91 -11.12 -13.19
CA THR A 49 -17.35 -11.42 -13.09
C THR A 49 -18.03 -10.80 -11.89
N ARG A 50 -17.25 -10.41 -10.87
CA ARG A 50 -17.82 -9.83 -9.65
C ARG A 50 -16.77 -9.06 -8.85
N THR A 51 -17.25 -8.28 -7.89
CA THR A 51 -16.38 -7.58 -6.93
C THR A 51 -16.00 -8.52 -5.78
N HIS A 52 -14.74 -8.50 -5.40
CA HIS A 52 -14.21 -9.30 -4.31
C HIS A 52 -13.71 -8.44 -3.17
N LYS A 53 -13.87 -8.95 -1.95
CA LYS A 53 -13.33 -8.33 -0.75
C LYS A 53 -12.15 -9.15 -0.26
N VAL A 54 -11.06 -8.48 0.12
CA VAL A 54 -9.91 -9.13 0.77
C VAL A 54 -9.60 -8.43 2.09
N GLU A 55 -9.11 -9.20 3.05
CA GLU A 55 -8.70 -8.67 4.33
C GLU A 55 -7.24 -8.27 4.26
N VAL A 56 -6.94 -7.05 4.71
CA VAL A 56 -5.58 -6.54 4.81
C VAL A 56 -5.42 -5.84 6.16
N LYS A 57 -4.20 -5.85 6.67
CA LYS A 57 -3.86 -5.06 7.85
C LYS A 57 -3.71 -3.60 7.42
N THR A 58 -4.05 -2.67 8.29
CA THR A 58 -3.94 -1.24 7.99
C THR A 58 -3.14 -0.53 9.06
N ILE A 59 -2.32 0.43 8.63
CA ILE A 59 -1.60 1.33 9.54
C ILE A 59 -1.73 2.75 9.01
N SER A 60 -1.61 3.72 9.91
CA SER A 60 -1.63 5.15 9.55
C SER A 60 -0.23 5.76 9.56
N GLU A 61 0.74 5.07 10.13
CA GLU A 61 2.08 5.57 10.30
C GLU A 61 3.07 4.41 10.22
N LEU A 62 4.20 4.62 9.53
CA LEU A 62 5.28 3.66 9.45
C LEU A 62 6.30 3.96 10.56
N LYS A 63 6.38 3.06 11.53
CA LYS A 63 7.34 3.19 12.64
C LYS A 63 8.71 2.68 12.22
N PRO A 64 9.82 3.25 12.76
CA PRO A 64 11.17 2.85 12.37
C PRO A 64 11.48 1.36 12.53
N ASN A 65 10.93 0.72 13.55
CA ASN A 65 11.17 -0.69 13.84
C ASN A 65 10.16 -1.65 13.22
N ASP A 66 9.21 -1.14 12.47
CA ASP A 66 8.18 -1.93 11.81
C ASP A 66 8.70 -2.42 10.46
N ARG A 67 9.37 -3.55 10.48
CA ARG A 67 10.13 -4.05 9.34
C ARG A 67 9.30 -4.93 8.40
N TYR A 68 9.41 -4.64 7.11
CA TYR A 68 8.78 -5.42 6.03
C TYR A 68 9.86 -5.94 5.08
N GLN A 69 9.63 -7.09 4.45
CA GLN A 69 10.54 -7.59 3.41
C GLN A 69 10.54 -6.68 2.19
N PHE A 70 9.36 -6.16 1.84
CA PHE A 70 9.22 -5.22 0.75
C PHE A 70 8.28 -4.10 1.13
N ILE A 71 8.63 -2.88 0.73
CA ILE A 71 7.73 -1.72 0.78
C ILE A 71 7.49 -1.29 -0.66
N PHE A 72 6.21 -1.29 -1.06
CA PHE A 72 5.80 -0.81 -2.38
C PHE A 72 5.29 0.61 -2.23
N LEU A 73 6.04 1.55 -2.78
CA LEU A 73 5.68 2.97 -2.72
C LEU A 73 4.75 3.31 -3.88
N THR A 74 3.48 3.56 -3.55
CA THR A 74 2.41 3.77 -4.52
C THR A 74 1.68 5.09 -4.32
N VAL A 75 2.38 6.10 -3.82
CA VAL A 75 1.83 7.43 -3.61
C VAL A 75 1.92 8.26 -4.88
N ARG A 76 1.20 9.37 -4.89
CA ARG A 76 1.28 10.33 -6.00
C ARG A 76 2.63 11.04 -5.99
N GLU A 77 3.05 11.54 -7.16
CA GLU A 77 4.32 12.20 -7.35
C GLU A 77 4.58 13.31 -6.31
N ASN A 78 3.57 14.10 -5.99
CA ASN A 78 3.68 15.19 -5.00
C ASN A 78 3.85 14.70 -3.55
N GLN A 79 3.70 13.41 -3.30
CA GLN A 79 3.84 12.82 -1.96
C GLN A 79 5.10 11.98 -1.80
N VAL A 80 5.88 11.84 -2.85
CA VAL A 80 7.04 10.95 -2.88
C VAL A 80 8.12 11.35 -1.88
N GLU A 81 8.44 12.62 -1.79
CA GLU A 81 9.50 13.10 -0.89
C GLU A 81 9.18 12.82 0.56
N GLU A 82 7.96 13.11 1.00
CA GLU A 82 7.51 12.81 2.34
C GLU A 82 7.55 11.31 2.63
N ALA A 83 7.07 10.52 1.69
CA ALA A 83 7.06 9.07 1.83
C ALA A 83 8.48 8.49 1.90
N LEU A 84 9.39 8.96 1.07
CA LEU A 84 10.78 8.52 1.10
C LEU A 84 11.48 8.90 2.40
N GLU A 85 11.14 10.05 2.97
CA GLU A 85 11.67 10.45 4.27
C GLU A 85 11.22 9.47 5.36
N ASP A 86 9.93 9.11 5.39
CA ASP A 86 9.41 8.11 6.33
C ASP A 86 10.10 6.76 6.16
N ILE A 87 10.23 6.32 4.90
CA ILE A 87 10.85 5.03 4.58
C ILE A 87 12.33 5.00 4.95
N SER A 88 13.03 6.13 4.78
CA SER A 88 14.46 6.20 5.12
C SER A 88 14.74 5.95 6.60
N LYS A 89 13.77 6.22 7.45
CA LYS A 89 13.87 5.98 8.90
C LYS A 89 13.49 4.56 9.28
N ASN A 90 12.97 3.79 8.35
CA ASN A 90 12.52 2.41 8.58
C ASN A 90 13.60 1.42 8.21
N LYS A 91 13.65 0.29 8.90
CA LYS A 91 14.69 -0.73 8.72
C LYS A 91 14.39 -1.76 7.65
N SER A 92 13.38 -1.54 6.83
CA SER A 92 13.03 -2.50 5.78
C SER A 92 14.10 -2.50 4.67
N PRO A 93 14.50 -3.70 4.18
CA PRO A 93 15.63 -3.80 3.26
C PRO A 93 15.34 -3.45 1.81
N ASN A 94 14.10 -3.56 1.36
CA ASN A 94 13.76 -3.41 -0.06
C ASN A 94 12.60 -2.46 -0.25
N VAL A 95 12.77 -1.48 -1.13
CA VAL A 95 11.73 -0.53 -1.50
C VAL A 95 11.54 -0.59 -3.01
N VAL A 96 10.31 -0.83 -3.44
CA VAL A 96 9.94 -0.84 -4.85
C VAL A 96 9.06 0.38 -5.12
N THR A 97 9.50 1.24 -6.02
CA THR A 97 8.79 2.45 -6.38
C THR A 97 7.84 2.16 -7.54
N MET A 98 6.55 2.42 -7.31
CA MET A 98 5.50 2.21 -8.30
C MET A 98 4.71 3.50 -8.47
N ILE A 99 5.41 4.54 -8.90
CA ILE A 99 4.82 5.86 -9.06
C ILE A 99 4.30 5.99 -10.47
N ASN A 100 3.01 6.25 -10.56
CA ASN A 100 2.39 6.49 -11.86
C ASN A 100 2.57 7.96 -12.23
N THR A 101 3.63 8.24 -12.96
CA THR A 101 3.82 9.55 -13.59
C THR A 101 3.17 9.49 -14.96
N ILE A 102 1.94 9.96 -15.05
CA ILE A 102 1.31 10.11 -16.36
C ILE A 102 1.91 11.36 -16.99
N LYS A 103 3.00 11.18 -17.69
CA LYS A 103 3.53 12.21 -18.55
C LYS A 103 3.24 11.80 -19.98
N PRO A 104 2.51 12.62 -20.72
CA PRO A 104 2.41 12.39 -22.15
C PRO A 104 3.80 12.60 -22.75
N TYR A 105 4.27 11.58 -23.34
CA TYR A 105 5.54 11.64 -24.09
C TYR A 105 5.25 12.01 -25.52
#